data_33f5def4d1da18b0255d3cb0d95276c2
#
_entry.id   33f5def4d1da18b0255d3cb0d95276c2
#
_cell.length_a   1.000
_cell.length_b   1.000
_cell.length_c   1.000
_cell.angle_alpha   90.00
_cell.angle_beta   90.00
_cell.angle_gamma   90.00
#
_symmetry.space_group_name_H-M   'P 1'
#
loop_
_entity.id
_entity.type
_entity.pdbx_description
1 polymer ?
#
loop_
_entity_poly.entity_id
_entity_poly.type
_entity_poly.pdbx_seq_one_letter_code
_entity_poly.pdbx_strand_id
1 'polypeptide(L)'
;MRKLVDQPSHKAEHSPLLRSEKHESAIRQVSGSARYVDDIPAPASLCYASAGVTNVASGTLTSLDLSAVKQSPGVIDVITISDIPGHTDIGPVFGGDPILLDKEVKFHGQPVFAVLAETQEQARVAATKATMTFAEAEAILTTDEALAADAKVRPTHEFGRGDVSNTLQSAP
;
A
#
# COMPACT_ATOMS: atom_id res chain seq x y z
N MET A 1 -11.73 -47.74 -47.22
CA MET A 1 -12.56 -46.61 -46.79
C MET A 1 -13.00 -46.79 -45.35
N ARG A 2 -12.34 -46.14 -44.40
CA ARG A 2 -12.75 -46.17 -43.00
C ARG A 2 -13.82 -45.09 -42.79
N LYS A 3 -15.02 -45.47 -42.39
CA LYS A 3 -16.07 -44.51 -41.95
C LYS A 3 -15.60 -43.80 -40.70
N LEU A 4 -15.50 -42.46 -40.77
CA LEU A 4 -15.38 -41.60 -39.62
C LEU A 4 -16.65 -41.79 -38.76
N VAL A 5 -16.48 -42.29 -37.56
CA VAL A 5 -17.55 -42.34 -36.56
C VAL A 5 -17.81 -40.92 -36.12
N ASP A 6 -19.03 -40.44 -36.37
CA ASP A 6 -19.52 -39.17 -35.83
C ASP A 6 -19.39 -39.20 -34.30
N GLN A 7 -18.48 -38.41 -33.79
CA GLN A 7 -18.44 -38.12 -32.35
C GLN A 7 -19.62 -37.18 -32.03
N PRO A 8 -20.42 -37.50 -31.01
CA PRO A 8 -21.47 -36.60 -30.61
C PRO A 8 -20.86 -35.27 -30.23
N SER A 9 -21.29 -34.20 -30.89
CA SER A 9 -20.96 -32.84 -30.53
C SER A 9 -21.38 -32.62 -29.07
N HIS A 10 -20.41 -32.56 -28.17
CA HIS A 10 -20.65 -32.09 -26.81
C HIS A 10 -21.23 -30.68 -26.95
N LYS A 11 -22.51 -30.55 -26.65
CA LYS A 11 -23.20 -29.26 -26.59
C LYS A 11 -22.42 -28.37 -25.61
N ALA A 12 -21.75 -27.38 -26.14
CA ALA A 12 -21.00 -26.36 -25.39
C ALA A 12 -21.89 -25.47 -24.50
N GLU A 13 -23.17 -25.79 -24.43
CA GLU A 13 -24.20 -24.99 -23.75
C GLU A 13 -24.11 -24.96 -22.22
N HIS A 14 -23.25 -25.77 -21.59
CA HIS A 14 -23.17 -25.87 -20.14
C HIS A 14 -21.78 -25.62 -19.55
N SER A 15 -20.81 -25.18 -20.33
CA SER A 15 -19.52 -24.79 -19.77
C SER A 15 -19.62 -23.39 -19.16
N PRO A 16 -19.39 -23.22 -17.84
CA PRO A 16 -19.38 -21.90 -17.22
C PRO A 16 -18.31 -20.98 -17.80
N LEU A 17 -17.28 -21.54 -18.46
CA LEU A 17 -16.20 -20.77 -19.09
C LEU A 17 -16.61 -20.12 -20.43
N LEU A 18 -17.72 -20.52 -21.03
CA LEU A 18 -18.20 -20.01 -22.33
C LEU A 18 -19.46 -19.14 -22.23
N ARG A 19 -19.97 -18.90 -21.01
CA ARG A 19 -21.11 -18.01 -20.82
C ARG A 19 -20.63 -16.57 -20.72
N SER A 20 -21.21 -15.69 -21.54
CA SER A 20 -21.13 -14.26 -21.35
C SER A 20 -22.06 -13.87 -20.19
N GLU A 21 -21.54 -13.94 -18.97
CA GLU A 21 -22.29 -13.52 -17.79
C GLU A 21 -22.22 -11.99 -17.66
N LYS A 22 -23.36 -11.39 -17.39
CA LYS A 22 -23.40 -9.95 -17.08
C LYS A 22 -22.74 -9.71 -15.74
N HIS A 23 -21.89 -8.70 -15.67
CA HIS A 23 -21.32 -8.27 -14.39
C HIS A 23 -22.46 -7.98 -13.40
N GLU A 24 -22.35 -8.48 -12.17
CA GLU A 24 -23.42 -8.40 -11.16
C GLU A 24 -23.91 -6.97 -10.86
N SER A 25 -23.03 -5.98 -10.96
CA SER A 25 -23.35 -4.57 -10.75
C SER A 25 -23.72 -3.82 -12.03
N ALA A 26 -23.68 -4.45 -13.21
CA ALA A 26 -23.89 -3.77 -14.50
C ALA A 26 -25.23 -3.04 -14.57
N ILE A 27 -26.31 -3.67 -14.08
CA ILE A 27 -27.66 -3.07 -14.08
C ILE A 27 -27.69 -1.80 -13.22
N ARG A 28 -27.05 -1.81 -12.06
CA ARG A 28 -26.97 -0.65 -11.17
C ARG A 28 -26.17 0.49 -11.78
N GLN A 29 -25.07 0.17 -12.49
CA GLN A 29 -24.23 1.16 -13.18
C GLN A 29 -25.01 1.88 -14.28
N VAL A 30 -25.65 1.12 -15.19
CA VAL A 30 -26.37 1.71 -16.33
C VAL A 30 -27.68 2.39 -15.96
N SER A 31 -28.29 2.02 -14.82
CA SER A 31 -29.51 2.66 -14.30
C SER A 31 -29.23 3.87 -13.41
N GLY A 32 -27.97 4.16 -13.08
CA GLY A 32 -27.61 5.23 -12.16
C GLY A 32 -27.95 4.92 -10.68
N SER A 33 -28.29 3.67 -10.35
CA SER A 33 -28.61 3.24 -8.98
C SER A 33 -27.40 2.62 -8.23
N ALA A 34 -26.25 2.56 -8.86
CA ALA A 34 -25.01 2.16 -8.19
C ALA A 34 -24.66 3.17 -7.11
N ARG A 35 -24.35 2.67 -5.92
CA ARG A 35 -23.89 3.49 -4.80
C ARG A 35 -22.37 3.33 -4.64
N TYR A 36 -21.69 4.44 -4.57
CA TYR A 36 -20.28 4.53 -4.21
C TYR A 36 -20.14 4.91 -2.73
N VAL A 37 -18.93 4.85 -2.20
CA VAL A 37 -18.68 5.19 -0.78
C VAL A 37 -19.12 6.62 -0.47
N ASP A 38 -18.89 7.56 -1.39
CA ASP A 38 -19.25 8.97 -1.22
C ASP A 38 -20.77 9.23 -1.26
N ASP A 39 -21.57 8.28 -1.78
CA ASP A 39 -23.05 8.35 -1.78
C ASP A 39 -23.66 7.84 -0.48
N ILE A 40 -22.83 7.29 0.42
CA ILE A 40 -23.31 6.76 1.71
C ILE A 40 -23.34 7.91 2.71
N PRO A 41 -24.51 8.21 3.32
CA PRO A 41 -24.59 9.26 4.34
C PRO A 41 -23.61 8.99 5.48
N ALA A 42 -22.74 9.96 5.77
CA ALA A 42 -21.82 9.86 6.88
C ALA A 42 -22.59 9.83 8.21
N PRO A 43 -22.23 8.94 9.16
CA PRO A 43 -22.81 8.96 10.51
C PRO A 43 -22.45 10.28 11.22
N ALA A 44 -23.33 10.75 12.08
CA ALA A 44 -23.14 12.01 12.81
C ALA A 44 -21.88 12.04 13.72
N SER A 45 -21.38 10.86 14.09
CA SER A 45 -20.17 10.68 14.91
C SER A 45 -18.92 10.37 14.09
N LEU A 46 -18.95 10.60 12.77
CA LEU A 46 -17.78 10.35 11.92
C LEU A 46 -16.64 11.30 12.32
N CYS A 47 -15.45 10.73 12.53
CA CYS A 47 -14.22 11.46 12.69
C CYS A 47 -13.39 11.36 11.41
N TYR A 48 -12.59 12.38 11.14
CA TYR A 48 -11.72 12.44 9.97
C TYR A 48 -10.27 12.25 10.39
N ALA A 49 -9.53 11.45 9.64
CA ALA A 49 -8.12 11.22 9.89
C ALA A 49 -7.25 11.90 8.83
N SER A 50 -6.10 12.44 9.26
CA SER A 50 -5.05 12.94 8.37
C SER A 50 -3.69 12.48 8.88
N ALA A 51 -2.83 12.01 7.99
CA ALA A 51 -1.48 11.61 8.34
C ALA A 51 -0.55 12.82 8.43
N GLY A 52 0.28 12.87 9.49
CA GLY A 52 1.50 13.66 9.52
C GLY A 52 2.64 12.85 8.92
N VAL A 53 3.33 13.41 7.93
CA VAL A 53 4.30 12.70 7.11
C VAL A 53 5.69 13.32 7.18
N THR A 54 6.72 12.52 6.86
CA THR A 54 8.11 12.99 6.81
C THR A 54 8.32 13.99 5.67
N ASN A 55 9.24 14.95 5.89
CA ASN A 55 9.73 15.90 4.89
C ASN A 55 11.16 15.59 4.41
N VAL A 56 11.72 14.45 4.83
CA VAL A 56 13.04 13.96 4.43
C VAL A 56 12.89 12.60 3.73
N ALA A 57 13.80 12.26 2.84
CA ALA A 57 13.74 11.03 2.05
C ALA A 57 14.43 9.85 2.72
N SER A 58 15.45 10.11 3.54
CA SER A 58 16.23 9.09 4.26
C SER A 58 16.76 9.65 5.57
N GLY A 59 16.83 8.85 6.61
CA GLY A 59 17.36 9.25 7.90
C GLY A 59 16.68 8.58 9.08
N THR A 60 16.84 9.18 10.25
CA THR A 60 16.27 8.69 11.49
C THR A 60 15.51 9.80 12.20
N LEU A 61 14.26 9.53 12.59
CA LEU A 61 13.47 10.44 13.44
C LEU A 61 14.11 10.50 14.84
N THR A 62 14.60 11.68 15.24
CA THR A 62 15.26 11.91 16.53
C THR A 62 14.33 12.57 17.56
N SER A 63 13.34 13.36 17.09
CA SER A 63 12.36 14.01 17.96
C SER A 63 11.04 14.19 17.24
N LEU A 64 9.94 14.00 17.99
CA LEU A 64 8.56 14.22 17.55
C LEU A 64 7.82 14.99 18.63
N ASP A 65 7.49 16.25 18.37
CA ASP A 65 6.64 17.07 19.23
C ASP A 65 5.27 17.28 18.58
N LEU A 66 4.25 16.73 19.23
CA LEU A 66 2.84 16.77 18.82
C LEU A 66 2.01 17.73 19.68
N SER A 67 2.62 18.54 20.54
CA SER A 67 1.92 19.42 21.46
C SER A 67 1.00 20.40 20.76
N ALA A 68 1.49 21.05 19.70
CA ALA A 68 0.71 21.99 18.88
C ALA A 68 -0.39 21.30 18.07
N VAL A 69 -0.17 20.04 17.67
CA VAL A 69 -1.18 19.22 16.99
C VAL A 69 -2.34 18.93 17.94
N LYS A 70 -2.04 18.40 19.13
CA LYS A 70 -3.03 18.03 20.15
C LYS A 70 -3.86 19.23 20.64
N GLN A 71 -3.27 20.43 20.64
CA GLN A 71 -3.95 21.68 21.05
C GLN A 71 -4.72 22.35 19.89
N SER A 72 -4.72 21.78 18.71
CA SER A 72 -5.42 22.36 17.56
C SER A 72 -6.93 22.23 17.70
N PRO A 73 -7.71 23.23 17.29
CA PRO A 73 -9.17 23.19 17.37
C PRO A 73 -9.74 22.00 16.62
N GLY A 74 -10.70 21.30 17.25
CA GLY A 74 -11.41 20.17 16.64
C GLY A 74 -10.60 18.88 16.59
N VAL A 75 -9.38 18.84 17.10
CA VAL A 75 -8.61 17.59 17.24
C VAL A 75 -9.19 16.78 18.39
N ILE A 76 -9.51 15.53 18.09
CA ILE A 76 -10.07 14.56 19.03
C ILE A 76 -8.95 13.74 19.65
N ASP A 77 -8.03 13.25 18.80
CA ASP A 77 -6.90 12.42 19.24
C ASP A 77 -5.76 12.43 18.21
N VAL A 78 -4.58 11.97 18.65
CA VAL A 78 -3.40 11.80 17.79
C VAL A 78 -2.81 10.42 18.06
N ILE A 79 -2.77 9.61 17.02
CA ILE A 79 -2.29 8.22 17.05
C ILE A 79 -0.86 8.16 16.55
N THR A 80 0.00 7.50 17.31
CA THR A 80 1.40 7.21 16.97
C THR A 80 1.62 5.70 16.85
N ILE A 81 2.82 5.28 16.46
CA ILE A 81 3.17 3.85 16.37
C ILE A 81 2.96 3.12 17.71
N SER A 82 3.17 3.79 18.83
CA SER A 82 3.00 3.21 20.17
C SER A 82 1.55 2.95 20.58
N ASP A 83 0.59 3.56 19.89
CA ASP A 83 -0.84 3.41 20.17
C ASP A 83 -1.47 2.24 19.40
N ILE A 84 -0.70 1.63 18.49
CA ILE A 84 -1.17 0.53 17.65
C ILE A 84 -1.06 -0.78 18.43
N PRO A 85 -2.18 -1.46 18.69
CA PRO A 85 -2.16 -2.76 19.38
C PRO A 85 -1.67 -3.86 18.41
N GLY A 86 -0.74 -4.69 18.86
CA GLY A 86 -0.26 -5.85 18.13
C GLY A 86 0.89 -5.56 17.17
N HIS A 87 0.85 -6.13 15.96
CA HIS A 87 1.91 -5.96 14.99
C HIS A 87 1.80 -4.62 14.27
N THR A 88 2.91 -3.89 14.23
CA THR A 88 3.00 -2.59 13.53
C THR A 88 3.45 -2.72 12.08
N ASP A 89 3.92 -3.89 11.66
CA ASP A 89 4.32 -4.23 10.29
C ASP A 89 3.17 -4.97 9.61
N ILE A 90 2.70 -4.44 8.49
CA ILE A 90 1.57 -4.96 7.71
C ILE A 90 1.99 -5.59 6.38
N GLY A 91 3.29 -5.82 6.17
CA GLY A 91 3.81 -6.46 4.98
C GLY A 91 3.18 -7.85 4.76
N PRO A 92 2.38 -8.06 3.69
CA PRO A 92 1.56 -9.27 3.53
C PRO A 92 2.37 -10.52 3.18
N VAL A 93 3.56 -10.34 2.62
CA VAL A 93 4.43 -11.45 2.18
C VAL A 93 5.78 -11.36 2.86
N PHE A 94 6.30 -10.16 3.02
CA PHE A 94 7.58 -9.88 3.67
C PHE A 94 7.40 -8.72 4.62
N GLY A 95 8.09 -8.74 5.74
CA GLY A 95 8.15 -7.62 6.66
C GLY A 95 8.85 -6.39 6.05
N GLY A 96 8.62 -5.23 6.63
CA GLY A 96 9.26 -3.97 6.26
C GLY A 96 8.30 -2.86 5.85
N ASP A 97 6.99 -3.09 5.99
CA ASP A 97 5.93 -2.10 5.72
C ASP A 97 5.25 -1.66 7.03
N PRO A 98 5.90 -0.80 7.85
CA PRO A 98 5.29 -0.34 9.09
C PRO A 98 4.07 0.55 8.81
N ILE A 99 3.02 0.42 9.62
CA ILE A 99 1.80 1.24 9.52
C ILE A 99 2.13 2.71 9.70
N LEU A 100 2.93 3.03 10.73
CA LEU A 100 3.48 4.36 11.00
C LEU A 100 4.99 4.22 11.23
N LEU A 101 5.72 5.31 10.99
CA LEU A 101 7.17 5.35 11.21
C LEU A 101 7.50 5.10 12.69
N ASP A 102 8.38 4.14 12.94
CA ASP A 102 9.00 3.98 14.26
C ASP A 102 10.21 4.94 14.39
N LYS A 103 11.24 4.72 13.59
CA LYS A 103 12.47 5.54 13.64
C LYS A 103 13.08 5.79 12.27
N GLU A 104 13.24 4.74 11.46
CA GLU A 104 13.96 4.79 10.19
C GLU A 104 13.07 5.32 9.06
N VAL A 105 13.46 6.44 8.49
CA VAL A 105 12.81 7.04 7.33
C VAL A 105 13.33 6.39 6.06
N LYS A 106 12.42 5.81 5.28
CA LYS A 106 12.72 5.09 4.03
C LYS A 106 12.33 5.88 2.79
N PHE A 107 11.40 6.82 2.90
CA PHE A 107 10.97 7.65 1.78
C PHE A 107 10.33 8.96 2.27
N HIS A 108 10.40 9.97 1.42
CA HIS A 108 9.70 11.25 1.65
C HIS A 108 8.19 11.05 1.65
N GLY A 109 7.52 11.61 2.65
CA GLY A 109 6.07 11.45 2.80
C GLY A 109 5.67 10.18 3.55
N GLN A 110 6.59 9.51 4.24
CA GLN A 110 6.26 8.34 5.07
C GLN A 110 5.41 8.77 6.27
N PRO A 111 4.27 8.09 6.55
CA PRO A 111 3.41 8.41 7.69
C PRO A 111 4.12 8.23 9.03
N VAL A 112 4.05 9.23 9.89
CA VAL A 112 4.66 9.23 11.24
C VAL A 112 3.61 9.10 12.33
N PHE A 113 2.49 9.82 12.19
CA PHE A 113 1.36 9.81 13.11
C PHE A 113 0.07 10.09 12.33
N ALA A 114 -1.08 9.84 12.96
CA ALA A 114 -2.39 10.18 12.41
C ALA A 114 -3.13 11.11 13.38
N VAL A 115 -3.74 12.17 12.85
CA VAL A 115 -4.59 13.09 13.59
C VAL A 115 -6.04 12.72 13.35
N LEU A 116 -6.82 12.57 14.39
CA LEU A 116 -8.28 12.43 14.35
C LEU A 116 -8.91 13.77 14.73
N ALA A 117 -9.82 14.27 13.89
CA ALA A 117 -10.52 15.54 14.14
C ALA A 117 -11.99 15.48 13.72
N GLU A 118 -12.77 16.49 14.11
CA GLU A 118 -14.20 16.60 13.80
C GLU A 118 -14.45 16.85 12.30
N THR A 119 -13.50 17.48 11.60
CA THR A 119 -13.57 17.72 10.16
C THR A 119 -12.26 17.36 9.46
N GLN A 120 -12.34 17.04 8.18
CA GLN A 120 -11.18 16.71 7.36
C GLN A 120 -10.17 17.86 7.32
N GLU A 121 -10.64 19.11 7.22
CA GLU A 121 -9.78 20.31 7.18
C GLU A 121 -9.05 20.52 8.50
N GLN A 122 -9.74 20.34 9.65
CA GLN A 122 -9.11 20.42 10.97
C GLN A 122 -8.02 19.36 11.12
N ALA A 123 -8.27 18.11 10.72
CA ALA A 123 -7.27 17.05 10.77
C ALA A 123 -6.04 17.41 9.92
N ARG A 124 -6.26 17.88 8.69
CA ARG A 124 -5.20 18.23 7.74
C ARG A 124 -4.36 19.41 8.24
N VAL A 125 -5.00 20.48 8.69
CA VAL A 125 -4.31 21.67 9.23
C VAL A 125 -3.56 21.32 10.52
N ALA A 126 -4.15 20.53 11.41
CA ALA A 126 -3.49 20.12 12.63
C ALA A 126 -2.23 19.27 12.35
N ALA A 127 -2.29 18.35 11.39
CA ALA A 127 -1.15 17.50 11.02
C ALA A 127 0.09 18.31 10.59
N THR A 128 -0.09 19.50 10.00
CA THR A 128 1.03 20.37 9.59
C THR A 128 1.73 21.07 10.75
N LYS A 129 1.20 21.04 11.97
CA LYS A 129 1.76 21.73 13.14
C LYS A 129 2.74 20.91 13.95
N ALA A 130 2.97 19.65 13.56
CA ALA A 130 3.95 18.81 14.20
C ALA A 130 5.37 19.36 13.98
N THR A 131 6.19 19.28 15.03
CA THR A 131 7.62 19.54 14.91
C THR A 131 8.36 18.21 14.93
N MET A 132 9.05 17.92 13.82
CA MET A 132 9.83 16.71 13.63
C MET A 132 11.28 17.07 13.38
N THR A 133 12.20 16.36 14.04
CA THR A 133 13.64 16.51 13.83
C THR A 133 14.20 15.18 13.35
N PHE A 134 15.02 15.23 12.30
CA PHE A 134 15.63 14.06 11.70
C PHE A 134 17.15 14.18 11.70
N ALA A 135 17.83 13.06 11.95
CA ALA A 135 19.21 12.86 11.53
C ALA A 135 19.18 12.36 10.09
N GLU A 136 19.34 13.28 9.14
CA GLU A 136 19.25 12.97 7.72
C GLU A 136 20.40 12.10 7.26
N ALA A 137 20.15 11.18 6.35
CA ALA A 137 21.11 10.35 5.67
C ALA A 137 21.03 10.60 4.15
N GLU A 138 22.10 10.23 3.47
CA GLU A 138 22.13 10.31 2.01
C GLU A 138 21.05 9.42 1.41
N ALA A 139 20.22 9.99 0.55
CA ALA A 139 19.13 9.28 -0.11
C ALA A 139 19.59 8.77 -1.48
N ILE A 140 19.35 7.50 -1.76
CA ILE A 140 19.56 6.90 -3.09
C ILE A 140 18.25 7.06 -3.86
N LEU A 141 18.26 7.90 -4.90
CA LEU A 141 17.03 8.30 -5.61
C LEU A 141 16.98 7.77 -7.04
N THR A 142 18.08 7.28 -7.58
CA THR A 142 18.16 6.76 -8.95
C THR A 142 18.64 5.30 -8.98
N THR A 143 18.30 4.61 -10.08
CA THR A 143 18.77 3.23 -10.31
C THR A 143 20.31 3.16 -10.46
N ASP A 144 20.93 4.18 -11.05
CA ASP A 144 22.38 4.20 -11.24
C ASP A 144 23.11 4.35 -9.90
N GLU A 145 22.61 5.22 -9.02
CA GLU A 145 23.12 5.34 -7.64
C GLU A 145 22.93 4.03 -6.85
N ALA A 146 21.78 3.38 -6.98
CA ALA A 146 21.51 2.12 -6.30
C ALA A 146 22.44 0.99 -6.79
N LEU A 147 22.72 0.93 -8.08
CA LEU A 147 23.66 -0.02 -8.66
C LEU A 147 25.09 0.26 -8.19
N ALA A 148 25.52 1.53 -8.17
CA ALA A 148 26.83 1.93 -7.71
C ALA A 148 27.07 1.63 -6.22
N ALA A 149 26.01 1.74 -5.40
CA ALA A 149 26.04 1.46 -3.96
C ALA A 149 25.75 -0.01 -3.61
N ASP A 150 25.51 -0.89 -4.59
CA ASP A 150 24.97 -2.25 -4.40
C ASP A 150 23.73 -2.30 -3.47
N ALA A 151 22.95 -1.24 -3.49
CA ALA A 151 21.75 -1.10 -2.68
C ALA A 151 20.61 -1.94 -3.26
N LYS A 152 20.19 -2.95 -2.52
CA LYS A 152 19.09 -3.84 -2.91
C LYS A 152 17.93 -3.67 -1.95
N VAL A 153 16.73 -3.52 -2.49
CA VAL A 153 15.50 -3.49 -1.68
C VAL A 153 15.30 -4.83 -0.97
N ARG A 154 15.73 -5.93 -1.61
CA ARG A 154 15.67 -7.30 -1.07
C ARG A 154 16.85 -8.13 -1.52
N PRO A 155 17.19 -9.20 -0.78
CA PRO A 155 18.15 -10.19 -1.25
C PRO A 155 17.72 -10.76 -2.60
N THR A 156 18.70 -11.03 -3.47
CA THR A 156 18.44 -11.69 -4.74
C THR A 156 17.83 -13.07 -4.49
N HIS A 157 16.69 -13.35 -5.10
CA HIS A 157 16.10 -14.69 -5.09
C HIS A 157 16.67 -15.49 -6.27
N GLU A 158 17.39 -16.56 -5.96
CA GLU A 158 17.92 -17.46 -6.96
C GLU A 158 17.21 -18.79 -6.86
N PHE A 159 16.71 -19.29 -7.97
CA PHE A 159 16.24 -20.66 -8.09
C PHE A 159 16.61 -21.22 -9.44
N GLY A 160 17.05 -22.47 -9.44
CA GLY A 160 17.48 -23.16 -10.63
C GLY A 160 17.25 -24.65 -10.49
N ARG A 161 17.27 -25.35 -11.60
CA ARG A 161 17.20 -26.82 -11.65
C ARG A 161 18.34 -27.34 -12.52
N GLY A 162 19.17 -28.21 -11.97
CA GLY A 162 20.32 -28.76 -12.66
C GLY A 162 21.50 -27.76 -12.73
N ASP A 163 22.50 -28.10 -13.53
CA ASP A 163 23.70 -27.28 -13.71
C ASP A 163 23.52 -26.41 -14.98
N VAL A 164 22.91 -25.24 -14.78
CA VAL A 164 22.59 -24.30 -15.87
C VAL A 164 23.85 -23.74 -16.50
N SER A 165 24.86 -23.41 -15.69
CA SER A 165 26.10 -22.76 -16.17
C SER A 165 26.88 -23.67 -17.13
N ASN A 166 27.12 -24.92 -16.74
CA ASN A 166 27.82 -25.88 -17.58
C ASN A 166 27.01 -26.27 -18.81
N THR A 167 25.69 -26.37 -18.68
CA THR A 167 24.81 -26.67 -19.81
C THR A 167 24.82 -25.57 -20.85
N LEU A 168 24.80 -24.27 -20.43
CA LEU A 168 24.88 -23.12 -21.33
C LEU A 168 26.24 -23.05 -22.05
N GLN A 169 27.35 -23.37 -21.36
CA GLN A 169 28.68 -23.36 -21.95
C GLN A 169 28.89 -24.50 -22.97
N SER A 170 28.21 -25.62 -22.77
CA SER A 170 28.32 -26.81 -23.62
C SER A 170 27.22 -26.93 -24.67
N ALA A 171 26.28 -26.00 -24.68
CA ALA A 171 25.21 -25.98 -25.70
C ALA A 171 25.77 -25.66 -27.08
N PRO A 172 25.32 -26.33 -28.18
CA PRO A 172 25.78 -26.13 -29.51
C PRO A 172 25.36 -24.75 -30.05
#